data_d1e2e0ab5f359715d33e192d54198fbb
#
_entry.id   d1e2e0ab5f359715d33e192d54198fbb
#
_cell.length_a   1.000
_cell.length_b   1.000
_cell.length_c   1.000
_cell.angle_alpha   90.00
_cell.angle_beta   90.00
_cell.angle_gamma   90.00
#
_symmetry.space_group_name_H-M   'P 1'
#
loop_
_entity.id
_entity.type
_entity.pdbx_description
1 polymer ?
#
loop_
_entity_poly.entity_id
_entity_poly.type
_entity_poly.pdbx_seq_one_letter_code
_entity_poly.pdbx_strand_id
1 'polypeptide(L)'
;MKQHHSIFPPAASLACALILMLAACTSDALDELPPAGTDPDARPLTITVSDGGMYATGQTRAQERGYSTVFTEGDCIGLYVVKDGTLEVKNLCLTLQGGKWTLPAGASQLFYSPDKSYHAYYPYQNDNYMNGKVSPGDEDFFKYVVDEWSVNPDQSTYAQYTASDLMTARGVYNNHTLSFAMEHRMSLFILQVPATKYTYTEKIDSREISKSYYRYTAVISENLYWQENPYTARLLVNTKSLALLDPGPYKYYYDGTEETFNFDYSQLNLQPGKYTVHQVDDSKVTEVFRSLKAGDYYMQDGSILPGDEDVKPFRDELRKSCLGVVFWVGEIEGMHWTRTGDKAGDRLLMRDHPECVHGMVVAMRDASSQEVKWATGKGATEGIYEWAESFKDFTSGEQADWEEIQKSDLSFGYCSSRLMALYGSRNSDTTFPVYDAIATYATARPAPTGSSGWFLPGKNELATLCFGVPTNFAGDYTQLNMLKKTINPQIDKAVGDKLIGKYWSGNEWGSLDKVWHVDVTTPDYGVKLKTNTYKVRAVLAF
;
A
#
# COMPACT_ATOMS: atom_id res chain seq x y z
N MET A 1 -64.50 4.40 -7.71
CA MET A 1 -64.56 3.15 -8.47
C MET A 1 -63.19 2.83 -9.02
N LYS A 2 -62.66 1.65 -8.69
CA LYS A 2 -61.38 1.01 -9.06
C LYS A 2 -60.11 1.56 -8.41
N GLN A 3 -59.70 0.84 -7.39
CA GLN A 3 -58.38 0.72 -6.81
C GLN A 3 -57.40 0.14 -7.83
N HIS A 4 -56.14 0.67 -7.82
CA HIS A 4 -54.99 -0.10 -8.26
C HIS A 4 -53.96 -0.12 -7.15
N HIS A 5 -53.73 -1.30 -6.62
CA HIS A 5 -52.66 -1.64 -5.71
C HIS A 5 -51.30 -1.56 -6.43
N SER A 6 -50.35 -0.83 -5.89
CA SER A 6 -48.95 -1.01 -6.19
C SER A 6 -48.27 -1.71 -5.03
N ILE A 7 -47.76 -2.88 -5.31
CA ILE A 7 -47.00 -3.74 -4.39
C ILE A 7 -45.55 -3.34 -4.50
N PHE A 8 -44.96 -2.77 -3.45
CA PHE A 8 -43.53 -2.70 -3.26
C PHE A 8 -43.07 -3.93 -2.48
N PRO A 9 -41.99 -4.63 -2.92
CA PRO A 9 -41.37 -5.64 -2.08
C PRO A 9 -40.44 -5.00 -1.05
N PRO A 10 -40.28 -5.61 0.12
CA PRO A 10 -39.50 -5.06 1.20
C PRO A 10 -38.00 -5.24 0.94
N ALA A 11 -37.24 -4.26 1.42
CA ALA A 11 -35.78 -4.25 1.44
C ALA A 11 -35.24 -5.52 2.13
N ALA A 12 -34.47 -6.31 1.39
CA ALA A 12 -33.72 -7.43 1.93
C ALA A 12 -32.47 -6.90 2.64
N SER A 13 -32.48 -7.05 3.97
CA SER A 13 -31.31 -6.88 4.81
C SER A 13 -30.25 -7.93 4.42
N LEU A 14 -29.10 -7.50 3.94
CA LEU A 14 -27.97 -8.38 3.67
C LEU A 14 -27.28 -8.73 5.01
N ALA A 15 -27.75 -9.81 5.65
CA ALA A 15 -27.00 -10.45 6.71
C ALA A 15 -25.87 -11.27 6.07
N CYS A 16 -24.63 -10.86 6.29
CA CYS A 16 -23.45 -11.68 5.99
C CYS A 16 -23.47 -12.91 6.90
N ALA A 17 -24.05 -14.00 6.41
CA ALA A 17 -23.90 -15.31 7.01
C ALA A 17 -22.56 -15.89 6.60
N LEU A 18 -21.64 -16.02 7.57
CA LEU A 18 -20.38 -16.75 7.45
C LEU A 18 -20.74 -18.24 7.25
N ILE A 19 -20.71 -18.69 6.01
CA ILE A 19 -20.88 -20.11 5.69
C ILE A 19 -19.54 -20.79 5.96
N LEU A 20 -19.46 -21.51 7.08
CA LEU A 20 -18.46 -22.56 7.30
C LEU A 20 -18.71 -23.68 6.28
N MET A 21 -17.96 -23.73 5.20
CA MET A 21 -17.90 -24.91 4.34
C MET A 21 -17.09 -25.98 5.03
N LEU A 22 -17.75 -26.93 5.67
CA LEU A 22 -17.21 -28.24 5.99
C LEU A 22 -17.09 -29.02 4.66
N ALA A 23 -15.91 -28.96 4.03
CA ALA A 23 -15.57 -29.88 2.97
C ALA A 23 -15.21 -31.23 3.61
N ALA A 24 -16.14 -32.15 3.65
CA ALA A 24 -15.84 -33.55 3.93
C ALA A 24 -15.19 -34.14 2.66
N CYS A 25 -13.87 -34.21 2.62
CA CYS A 25 -13.15 -35.08 1.71
C CYS A 25 -13.07 -36.46 2.36
N THR A 26 -13.87 -37.38 1.89
CA THR A 26 -13.65 -38.80 2.10
C THR A 26 -12.52 -39.24 1.18
N SER A 27 -11.31 -39.35 1.70
CA SER A 27 -10.27 -40.17 1.10
C SER A 27 -10.24 -41.50 1.85
N ASP A 28 -10.63 -42.56 1.18
CA ASP A 28 -10.33 -43.92 1.62
C ASP A 28 -8.82 -44.16 1.63
N ALA A 29 -8.19 -43.79 2.78
CA ALA A 29 -6.90 -44.34 3.13
C ALA A 29 -7.20 -45.56 4.03
N LEU A 30 -6.76 -46.71 3.61
CA LEU A 30 -6.77 -47.93 4.43
C LEU A 30 -6.11 -47.63 5.77
N ASP A 31 -6.92 -47.51 6.82
CA ASP A 31 -6.45 -47.45 8.22
C ASP A 31 -5.76 -48.79 8.54
N GLU A 32 -4.44 -48.80 8.62
CA GLU A 32 -3.73 -49.84 9.34
C GLU A 32 -4.16 -49.75 10.81
N LEU A 33 -4.90 -50.74 11.27
CA LEU A 33 -5.31 -50.87 12.65
C LEU A 33 -4.05 -50.84 13.55
N PRO A 34 -4.00 -49.99 14.57
CA PRO A 34 -2.90 -49.99 15.53
C PRO A 34 -2.81 -51.34 16.27
N PRO A 35 -1.61 -51.77 16.69
CA PRO A 35 -1.43 -53.05 17.38
C PRO A 35 -2.27 -53.10 18.67
N ALA A 36 -2.89 -54.28 18.92
CA ALA A 36 -3.80 -54.50 20.03
C ALA A 36 -3.14 -54.14 21.37
N GLY A 37 -3.66 -53.09 22.04
CA GLY A 37 -3.16 -52.60 23.34
C GLY A 37 -3.09 -51.07 23.47
N THR A 38 -3.37 -50.31 22.42
CA THR A 38 -3.45 -48.84 22.46
C THR A 38 -4.88 -48.39 22.74
N ASP A 39 -5.01 -47.38 23.56
CA ASP A 39 -6.24 -46.66 23.89
C ASP A 39 -7.01 -46.31 22.57
N PRO A 40 -8.29 -46.74 22.43
CA PRO A 40 -9.07 -46.42 21.22
C PRO A 40 -9.27 -44.93 20.96
N ASP A 41 -8.90 -44.05 21.88
CA ASP A 41 -8.94 -42.59 21.75
C ASP A 41 -7.61 -41.95 21.35
N ALA A 42 -6.59 -42.75 21.05
CA ALA A 42 -5.25 -42.25 20.67
C ALA A 42 -5.21 -41.68 19.26
N ARG A 43 -5.91 -40.60 19.01
CA ARG A 43 -5.79 -39.82 17.77
C ARG A 43 -4.72 -38.72 17.90
N PRO A 44 -3.93 -38.43 16.85
CA PRO A 44 -3.00 -37.34 16.85
C PRO A 44 -3.70 -36.00 17.16
N LEU A 45 -3.05 -35.15 17.94
CA LEU A 45 -3.58 -33.84 18.29
C LEU A 45 -3.59 -32.90 17.10
N THR A 46 -4.71 -32.27 16.87
CA THR A 46 -4.77 -31.05 16.04
C THR A 46 -4.37 -29.86 16.89
N ILE A 47 -3.49 -29.01 16.39
CA ILE A 47 -3.00 -27.84 17.13
C ILE A 47 -3.57 -26.57 16.53
N THR A 48 -4.13 -25.71 17.38
CA THR A 48 -4.61 -24.37 17.01
C THR A 48 -3.95 -23.32 17.88
N VAL A 49 -3.58 -22.20 17.26
CA VAL A 49 -2.97 -21.06 17.95
C VAL A 49 -3.73 -19.80 17.57
N SER A 50 -4.11 -19.03 18.55
CA SER A 50 -4.75 -17.74 18.38
C SER A 50 -4.08 -16.69 19.25
N ASP A 51 -4.13 -15.43 18.81
CA ASP A 51 -3.69 -14.33 19.64
C ASP A 51 -4.82 -13.85 20.56
N GLY A 52 -4.49 -13.57 21.82
CA GLY A 52 -5.37 -12.98 22.82
C GLY A 52 -5.55 -11.47 22.66
N GLY A 53 -4.67 -10.81 21.92
CA GLY A 53 -4.62 -9.35 21.73
C GLY A 53 -4.11 -8.57 22.95
N MET A 54 -3.68 -7.33 22.70
CA MET A 54 -3.31 -6.38 23.76
C MET A 54 -4.49 -5.47 24.10
N TYR A 55 -4.58 -5.03 25.36
CA TYR A 55 -5.67 -4.21 25.87
C TYR A 55 -5.13 -2.88 26.42
N ALA A 56 -5.95 -1.83 26.40
CA ALA A 56 -5.57 -0.56 27.02
C ALA A 56 -5.35 -0.75 28.53
N THR A 57 -4.37 -0.03 29.07
CA THR A 57 -4.13 -0.02 30.52
C THR A 57 -5.39 0.46 31.25
N GLY A 58 -5.88 -0.31 32.21
CA GLY A 58 -7.12 -0.03 32.95
C GLY A 58 -8.39 -0.63 32.35
N GLN A 59 -8.34 -1.31 31.18
CA GLN A 59 -9.48 -2.03 30.59
C GLN A 59 -9.46 -3.53 30.93
N THR A 60 -10.63 -4.14 30.92
CA THR A 60 -10.81 -5.60 31.07
C THR A 60 -10.93 -6.26 29.70
N ARG A 61 -10.71 -7.60 29.66
CA ARG A 61 -10.82 -8.40 28.41
C ARG A 61 -12.19 -8.34 27.71
N ALA A 62 -13.21 -7.80 28.36
CA ALA A 62 -14.57 -7.71 27.83
C ALA A 62 -14.79 -6.50 26.89
N GLN A 63 -13.79 -5.63 26.69
CA GLN A 63 -13.88 -4.47 25.80
C GLN A 63 -13.01 -4.68 24.54
N GLU A 64 -13.23 -3.87 23.51
CA GLU A 64 -12.64 -4.03 22.17
C GLU A 64 -11.17 -4.40 22.15
N ARG A 65 -10.80 -5.36 21.28
CA ARG A 65 -9.42 -5.79 21.03
C ARG A 65 -8.66 -4.69 20.29
N GLY A 66 -7.76 -3.98 20.99
CA GLY A 66 -7.01 -2.88 20.40
C GLY A 66 -5.97 -3.36 19.37
N TYR A 67 -5.14 -4.33 19.73
CA TYR A 67 -4.03 -4.80 18.89
C TYR A 67 -3.91 -6.31 18.99
N SER A 68 -3.88 -6.97 17.84
CA SER A 68 -3.74 -8.43 17.73
C SER A 68 -2.75 -8.79 16.63
N THR A 69 -2.02 -9.88 16.86
CA THR A 69 -1.09 -10.46 15.89
C THR A 69 -1.81 -11.48 15.02
N VAL A 70 -1.58 -11.45 13.73
CA VAL A 70 -2.04 -12.48 12.78
C VAL A 70 -0.85 -13.33 12.40
N PHE A 71 -0.90 -14.62 12.76
CA PHE A 71 0.14 -15.57 12.36
C PHE A 71 0.09 -15.84 10.85
N THR A 72 1.27 -15.90 10.24
CA THR A 72 1.45 -16.07 8.80
C THR A 72 2.24 -17.35 8.47
N GLU A 73 2.16 -17.79 7.22
CA GLU A 73 2.91 -18.95 6.72
C GLU A 73 4.40 -18.81 7.04
N GLY A 74 4.95 -19.86 7.65
CA GLY A 74 6.35 -19.91 8.11
C GLY A 74 6.57 -19.48 9.57
N ASP A 75 5.57 -18.89 10.24
CA ASP A 75 5.69 -18.61 11.68
C ASP A 75 5.92 -19.89 12.47
N CYS A 76 6.79 -19.81 13.50
CA CYS A 76 7.14 -20.92 14.37
C CYS A 76 6.84 -20.61 15.83
N ILE A 77 6.21 -21.58 16.53
CA ILE A 77 6.07 -21.58 17.98
C ILE A 77 6.92 -22.68 18.61
N GLY A 78 7.37 -22.46 19.84
CA GLY A 78 8.05 -23.50 20.63
C GLY A 78 7.08 -24.18 21.57
N LEU A 79 6.98 -25.50 21.47
CA LEU A 79 6.10 -26.33 22.31
C LEU A 79 6.89 -27.10 23.35
N TYR A 80 6.38 -27.11 24.57
CA TYR A 80 6.84 -27.96 25.69
C TYR A 80 5.68 -28.83 26.18
N VAL A 81 6.02 -30.07 26.59
CA VAL A 81 5.10 -30.99 27.26
C VAL A 81 5.72 -31.42 28.59
N VAL A 82 4.97 -31.24 29.67
CA VAL A 82 5.39 -31.58 31.02
C VAL A 82 4.51 -32.70 31.55
N LYS A 83 5.14 -33.72 32.14
CA LYS A 83 4.50 -34.78 32.90
C LYS A 83 5.17 -34.91 34.27
N ASP A 84 4.41 -34.89 35.34
CA ASP A 84 4.91 -35.02 36.72
C ASP A 84 6.11 -34.11 37.05
N GLY A 85 6.05 -32.85 36.57
CA GLY A 85 7.11 -31.87 36.74
C GLY A 85 8.35 -32.09 35.86
N THR A 86 8.33 -33.07 34.95
CA THR A 86 9.44 -33.39 34.05
C THR A 86 9.10 -33.05 32.60
N LEU A 87 10.06 -32.49 31.87
CA LEU A 87 9.91 -32.18 30.45
C LEU A 87 9.98 -33.48 29.61
N GLU A 88 8.87 -33.91 29.01
CA GLU A 88 8.82 -34.98 28.02
C GLU A 88 9.15 -34.48 26.63
N VAL A 89 8.62 -33.31 26.26
CA VAL A 89 8.93 -32.62 25.00
C VAL A 89 9.57 -31.28 25.34
N LYS A 90 10.69 -31.00 24.69
CA LYS A 90 11.47 -29.78 24.92
C LYS A 90 11.56 -29.00 23.64
N ASN A 91 11.08 -27.75 23.67
CA ASN A 91 11.25 -26.74 22.64
C ASN A 91 10.98 -27.24 21.21
N LEU A 92 9.91 -28.00 21.02
CA LEU A 92 9.54 -28.53 19.73
C LEU A 92 9.00 -27.40 18.85
N CYS A 93 9.68 -27.15 17.73
CA CYS A 93 9.25 -26.12 16.77
C CYS A 93 8.03 -26.60 15.98
N LEU A 94 6.92 -25.92 16.09
CA LEU A 94 5.75 -26.10 15.22
C LEU A 94 5.68 -24.95 14.23
N THR A 95 5.58 -25.27 12.95
CA THR A 95 5.56 -24.26 11.88
C THR A 95 4.16 -24.18 11.27
N LEU A 96 3.69 -22.95 11.02
CA LEU A 96 2.44 -22.72 10.28
C LEU A 96 2.67 -22.99 8.79
N GLN A 97 2.02 -24.02 8.25
CA GLN A 97 2.11 -24.42 6.85
C GLN A 97 0.75 -24.84 6.32
N GLY A 98 0.32 -24.26 5.20
CA GLY A 98 -0.99 -24.53 4.61
C GLY A 98 -2.15 -24.23 5.57
N GLY A 99 -2.00 -23.22 6.44
CA GLY A 99 -2.97 -22.83 7.45
C GLY A 99 -3.05 -23.78 8.65
N LYS A 100 -2.08 -24.71 8.83
CA LYS A 100 -2.02 -25.68 9.94
C LYS A 100 -0.67 -25.62 10.64
N TRP A 101 -0.68 -25.76 11.96
CA TRP A 101 0.53 -25.93 12.75
C TRP A 101 1.05 -27.35 12.63
N THR A 102 2.21 -27.50 12.02
CA THR A 102 2.79 -28.79 11.66
C THR A 102 4.04 -29.11 12.46
N LEU A 103 4.21 -30.39 12.76
CA LEU A 103 5.42 -30.93 13.39
C LEU A 103 6.59 -30.92 12.38
N PRO A 104 7.84 -30.75 12.86
CA PRO A 104 9.00 -30.93 12.00
C PRO A 104 9.10 -32.36 11.50
N ALA A 105 9.70 -32.55 10.31
CA ALA A 105 9.89 -33.87 9.71
C ALA A 105 10.65 -34.83 10.67
N GLY A 106 10.10 -36.00 10.85
CA GLY A 106 10.66 -37.04 11.77
C GLY A 106 10.31 -36.87 13.23
N ALA A 107 9.57 -35.82 13.61
CA ALA A 107 9.07 -35.72 14.98
C ALA A 107 7.94 -36.73 15.24
N SER A 108 7.91 -37.29 16.48
CA SER A 108 6.83 -38.16 16.92
C SER A 108 5.51 -37.42 17.00
N GLN A 109 4.42 -38.08 16.65
CA GLN A 109 3.07 -37.54 16.81
C GLN A 109 2.76 -37.22 18.26
N LEU A 110 2.02 -36.15 18.49
CA LEU A 110 1.60 -35.77 19.84
C LEU A 110 0.20 -36.33 20.13
N PHE A 111 0.08 -36.92 21.33
CA PHE A 111 -1.16 -37.46 21.85
C PHE A 111 -1.53 -36.77 23.15
N TYR A 112 -2.81 -36.60 23.38
CA TYR A 112 -3.28 -36.04 24.63
C TYR A 112 -3.12 -37.06 25.79
N SER A 113 -2.79 -36.55 26.95
CA SER A 113 -2.86 -37.26 28.19
C SER A 113 -3.28 -36.30 29.31
N PRO A 114 -4.24 -36.69 30.19
CA PRO A 114 -4.76 -35.78 31.21
C PRO A 114 -3.74 -35.49 32.33
N ASP A 115 -2.68 -36.30 32.46
CA ASP A 115 -1.56 -36.09 33.38
C ASP A 115 -0.44 -35.20 32.83
N LYS A 116 -0.64 -34.65 31.61
CA LYS A 116 0.32 -33.77 30.97
C LYS A 116 -0.18 -32.32 30.90
N SER A 117 0.75 -31.39 30.98
CA SER A 117 0.49 -29.98 30.62
C SER A 117 1.29 -29.59 29.40
N TYR A 118 0.70 -28.71 28.61
CA TYR A 118 1.22 -28.25 27.33
C TYR A 118 1.44 -26.75 27.38
N HIS A 119 2.62 -26.29 26.98
CA HIS A 119 3.01 -24.89 27.06
C HIS A 119 3.62 -24.46 25.71
N ALA A 120 3.21 -23.33 25.18
CA ALA A 120 3.73 -22.80 23.93
C ALA A 120 4.16 -21.34 24.07
N TYR A 121 5.10 -20.93 23.23
CA TYR A 121 5.55 -19.54 23.16
C TYR A 121 5.85 -19.13 21.70
N TYR A 122 5.80 -17.86 21.44
CA TYR A 122 6.13 -17.19 20.16
C TYR A 122 6.90 -15.90 20.43
N PRO A 123 7.87 -15.49 19.60
CA PRO A 123 8.43 -16.22 18.46
C PRO A 123 9.40 -17.32 18.91
N TYR A 124 9.48 -18.40 18.15
CA TYR A 124 10.36 -19.54 18.44
C TYR A 124 11.83 -19.10 18.58
N GLN A 125 12.49 -19.62 19.60
CA GLN A 125 13.92 -19.48 19.84
C GLN A 125 14.59 -20.85 19.85
N ASN A 126 15.87 -20.90 19.48
CA ASN A 126 16.61 -22.15 19.48
C ASN A 126 16.86 -22.70 20.89
N ASP A 127 17.26 -23.99 20.97
CA ASP A 127 17.48 -24.68 22.22
C ASP A 127 18.57 -24.05 23.11
N ASN A 128 19.60 -23.47 22.52
CA ASN A 128 20.66 -22.80 23.28
C ASN A 128 20.12 -21.57 24.02
N TYR A 129 19.24 -20.79 23.38
CA TYR A 129 18.59 -19.67 24.02
C TYR A 129 17.64 -20.10 25.12
N MET A 130 16.87 -21.17 24.92
CA MET A 130 15.83 -21.65 25.83
C MET A 130 16.34 -22.51 26.96
N ASN A 131 17.62 -22.92 26.90
CA ASN A 131 18.21 -23.82 27.90
C ASN A 131 18.18 -23.21 29.31
N GLY A 132 17.55 -23.92 30.25
CA GLY A 132 17.44 -23.50 31.65
C GLY A 132 16.42 -22.36 31.92
N LYS A 133 15.67 -21.91 30.91
CA LYS A 133 14.75 -20.75 31.03
C LYS A 133 13.28 -21.13 31.24
N VAL A 134 12.95 -22.39 31.37
CA VAL A 134 11.58 -22.85 31.67
C VAL A 134 11.50 -23.52 33.04
N SER A 135 10.36 -23.38 33.69
CA SER A 135 10.12 -23.89 35.04
C SER A 135 8.94 -24.87 35.05
N PRO A 136 9.19 -26.19 34.87
CA PRO A 136 8.13 -27.20 34.77
C PRO A 136 7.22 -27.34 36.01
N GLY A 137 7.68 -26.87 37.16
CA GLY A 137 6.93 -26.93 38.41
C GLY A 137 6.25 -25.60 38.82
N ASP A 138 6.50 -24.52 38.13
CA ASP A 138 5.97 -23.20 38.46
C ASP A 138 4.64 -22.92 37.76
N GLU A 139 3.81 -22.09 38.38
CA GLU A 139 2.55 -21.63 37.78
C GLU A 139 2.83 -20.87 36.46
N ASP A 140 3.85 -20.01 36.44
CA ASP A 140 4.33 -19.35 35.22
C ASP A 140 5.52 -20.13 34.63
N PHE A 141 5.21 -21.06 33.74
CA PHE A 141 6.18 -21.92 33.08
C PHE A 141 7.30 -21.15 32.37
N PHE A 142 7.00 -20.00 31.80
CA PHE A 142 7.94 -19.17 31.02
C PHE A 142 8.52 -17.98 31.80
N LYS A 143 8.40 -17.95 33.12
CA LYS A 143 8.83 -16.81 33.93
C LYS A 143 10.25 -16.33 33.60
N TYR A 144 11.23 -17.24 33.54
CA TYR A 144 12.62 -16.84 33.27
C TYR A 144 12.83 -16.39 31.82
N VAL A 145 12.09 -16.94 30.84
CA VAL A 145 12.09 -16.43 29.48
C VAL A 145 11.61 -15.00 29.47
N VAL A 146 10.51 -14.69 30.17
CA VAL A 146 9.94 -13.33 30.24
C VAL A 146 10.90 -12.35 30.92
N ASP A 147 11.49 -12.76 32.05
CA ASP A 147 12.41 -11.89 32.81
C ASP A 147 13.66 -11.52 31.99
N GLU A 148 14.15 -12.44 31.15
CA GLU A 148 15.37 -12.28 30.36
C GLU A 148 15.12 -11.94 28.88
N TRP A 149 13.84 -11.77 28.47
CA TRP A 149 13.52 -11.46 27.08
C TRP A 149 14.08 -10.11 26.66
N SER A 150 14.95 -10.14 25.68
CA SER A 150 15.52 -8.93 25.09
C SER A 150 14.69 -8.51 23.89
N VAL A 151 13.98 -7.39 24.00
CA VAL A 151 13.37 -6.74 22.85
C VAL A 151 14.44 -6.20 21.92
N ASN A 152 14.16 -6.16 20.62
CA ASN A 152 15.10 -5.56 19.67
C ASN A 152 15.25 -4.07 19.96
N PRO A 153 16.47 -3.55 20.15
CA PRO A 153 16.67 -2.12 20.39
C PRO A 153 16.26 -1.26 19.19
N ASP A 154 16.34 -1.80 17.99
CA ASP A 154 15.82 -1.20 16.76
C ASP A 154 14.55 -1.96 16.34
N GLN A 155 13.40 -1.31 16.47
CA GLN A 155 12.10 -1.82 16.05
C GLN A 155 11.51 -1.00 14.89
N SER A 156 12.34 -0.37 14.08
CA SER A 156 11.92 0.48 12.96
C SER A 156 11.28 -0.29 11.79
N THR A 157 11.60 -1.56 11.66
CA THR A 157 10.96 -2.44 10.69
C THR A 157 9.89 -3.30 11.34
N TYR A 158 8.85 -3.67 10.55
CA TYR A 158 7.78 -4.54 11.05
C TYR A 158 8.32 -5.89 11.57
N ALA A 159 9.33 -6.46 10.90
CA ALA A 159 9.94 -7.72 11.31
C ALA A 159 10.67 -7.61 12.66
N GLN A 160 11.42 -6.53 12.91
CA GLN A 160 12.10 -6.30 14.18
C GLN A 160 11.11 -6.02 15.32
N TYR A 161 10.05 -5.26 15.00
CA TYR A 161 8.96 -4.98 15.92
C TYR A 161 8.25 -6.28 16.34
N THR A 162 7.78 -7.10 15.39
CA THR A 162 7.07 -8.35 15.70
C THR A 162 7.96 -9.40 16.35
N ALA A 163 9.27 -9.46 16.00
CA ALA A 163 10.23 -10.34 16.66
C ALA A 163 10.48 -10.00 18.15
N SER A 164 10.13 -8.78 18.57
CA SER A 164 10.24 -8.35 19.96
C SER A 164 9.06 -8.80 20.84
N ASP A 165 7.98 -9.28 20.23
CA ASP A 165 6.71 -9.58 20.90
C ASP A 165 6.67 -11.02 21.45
N LEU A 166 7.16 -11.19 22.68
CA LEU A 166 7.04 -12.49 23.35
C LEU A 166 5.59 -12.75 23.74
N MET A 167 5.04 -13.85 23.25
CA MET A 167 3.74 -14.38 23.66
C MET A 167 3.89 -15.78 24.25
N THR A 168 3.06 -16.12 25.22
CA THR A 168 3.04 -17.45 25.86
C THR A 168 1.62 -17.94 26.04
N ALA A 169 1.44 -19.27 26.04
CA ALA A 169 0.15 -19.89 26.30
C ALA A 169 0.27 -21.23 27.03
N ARG A 170 -0.73 -21.54 27.82
CA ARG A 170 -0.98 -22.91 28.29
C ARG A 170 -2.04 -23.54 27.39
N GLY A 171 -1.77 -24.76 26.92
CA GLY A 171 -2.66 -25.50 26.04
C GLY A 171 -3.94 -25.95 26.75
N VAL A 172 -5.06 -25.77 26.06
CA VAL A 172 -6.38 -26.28 26.50
C VAL A 172 -6.82 -27.36 25.51
N TYR A 173 -7.07 -28.55 26.02
CA TYR A 173 -7.54 -29.67 25.21
C TYR A 173 -9.05 -29.71 25.16
N ASN A 174 -9.60 -29.86 23.96
CA ASN A 174 -11.00 -30.11 23.72
C ASN A 174 -11.17 -30.88 22.39
N ASN A 175 -11.85 -32.04 22.46
CA ASN A 175 -12.24 -32.82 21.29
C ASN A 175 -11.08 -32.99 20.26
N HIS A 176 -10.01 -33.65 20.65
CA HIS A 176 -8.78 -33.90 19.87
C HIS A 176 -8.01 -32.64 19.39
N THR A 177 -8.43 -31.47 19.83
CA THR A 177 -7.76 -30.21 19.54
C THR A 177 -7.07 -29.68 20.78
N LEU A 178 -5.79 -29.34 20.64
CA LEU A 178 -5.01 -28.62 21.62
C LEU A 178 -4.90 -27.16 21.19
N SER A 179 -5.54 -26.28 21.92
CA SER A 179 -5.66 -24.85 21.59
C SER A 179 -4.75 -24.01 22.47
N PHE A 180 -3.98 -23.12 21.86
CA PHE A 180 -3.14 -22.13 22.53
C PHE A 180 -3.70 -20.72 22.27
N ALA A 181 -4.27 -20.09 23.29
CA ALA A 181 -4.62 -18.66 23.26
C ALA A 181 -3.40 -17.89 23.78
N MET A 182 -2.61 -17.34 22.86
CA MET A 182 -1.37 -16.64 23.20
C MET A 182 -1.66 -15.34 23.95
N GLU A 183 -0.92 -15.11 25.02
CA GLU A 183 -0.93 -13.88 25.82
C GLU A 183 0.38 -13.15 25.63
N HIS A 184 0.31 -11.85 25.28
CA HIS A 184 1.49 -10.99 25.17
C HIS A 184 2.13 -10.78 26.53
N ARG A 185 3.45 -10.91 26.59
CA ARG A 185 4.26 -10.74 27.80
C ARG A 185 5.00 -9.40 27.81
N MET A 186 5.07 -8.73 26.67
CA MET A 186 5.62 -7.37 26.56
C MET A 186 4.51 -6.34 26.76
N SER A 187 4.89 -5.10 27.05
CA SER A 187 3.99 -3.94 27.01
C SER A 187 4.12 -3.24 25.68
N LEU A 188 3.01 -2.80 25.08
CA LEU A 188 3.02 -1.99 23.89
C LEU A 188 2.94 -0.51 24.26
N PHE A 189 4.00 0.22 23.94
CA PHE A 189 4.04 1.67 24.03
C PHE A 189 3.67 2.27 22.69
N ILE A 190 2.67 3.14 22.68
CA ILE A 190 2.18 3.85 21.49
C ILE A 190 2.44 5.33 21.69
N LEU A 191 3.25 5.88 20.81
CA LEU A 191 3.57 7.30 20.78
C LEU A 191 2.73 8.00 19.72
N GLN A 192 2.03 9.05 20.12
CA GLN A 192 1.32 9.93 19.19
C GLN A 192 1.87 11.34 19.28
N VAL A 193 2.10 11.95 18.13
CA VAL A 193 2.60 13.33 18.01
C VAL A 193 1.57 14.19 17.26
N PRO A 194 1.57 15.52 17.40
CA PRO A 194 0.62 16.39 16.71
C PRO A 194 0.64 16.19 15.19
N ALA A 195 -0.53 16.19 14.59
CA ALA A 195 -0.68 16.04 13.14
C ALA A 195 -1.86 16.85 12.60
N THR A 196 -1.77 17.24 11.33
CA THR A 196 -2.91 17.79 10.60
C THR A 196 -3.36 16.78 9.55
N LYS A 197 -4.62 16.38 9.60
CA LYS A 197 -5.27 15.54 8.61
C LYS A 197 -6.00 16.41 7.61
N TYR A 198 -5.57 16.37 6.36
CA TYR A 198 -6.31 17.00 5.27
C TYR A 198 -7.27 15.99 4.64
N THR A 199 -8.55 16.31 4.66
CA THR A 199 -9.59 15.53 4.00
C THR A 199 -10.07 16.31 2.79
N TYR A 200 -9.89 15.73 1.61
CA TYR A 200 -10.33 16.30 0.34
C TYR A 200 -11.70 15.73 0.02
N THR A 201 -12.69 16.60 -0.08
CA THR A 201 -14.05 16.24 -0.45
C THR A 201 -14.44 16.97 -1.72
N GLU A 202 -14.81 16.22 -2.73
CA GLU A 202 -15.28 16.75 -4.01
C GLU A 202 -16.60 16.09 -4.38
N LYS A 203 -17.45 16.86 -5.06
CA LYS A 203 -18.66 16.36 -5.70
C LYS A 203 -18.44 16.34 -7.20
N ILE A 204 -18.34 15.15 -7.76
CA ILE A 204 -18.26 14.92 -9.18
C ILE A 204 -19.52 14.18 -9.60
N ASP A 205 -20.33 14.78 -10.46
CA ASP A 205 -21.58 14.22 -10.97
C ASP A 205 -22.50 13.62 -9.89
N SER A 206 -22.72 14.35 -8.79
CA SER A 206 -23.55 13.94 -7.64
C SER A 206 -22.92 12.86 -6.75
N ARG A 207 -21.72 12.39 -7.04
CA ARG A 207 -20.95 11.53 -6.14
C ARG A 207 -20.04 12.36 -5.26
N GLU A 208 -20.04 12.06 -3.99
CA GLU A 208 -19.07 12.61 -3.05
C GLU A 208 -17.86 11.69 -3.02
N ILE A 209 -16.69 12.25 -3.36
CA ILE A 209 -15.42 11.54 -3.39
C ILE A 209 -14.54 12.17 -2.32
N SER A 210 -14.06 11.37 -1.38
CA SER A 210 -13.20 11.86 -0.34
C SER A 210 -11.87 11.11 -0.30
N LYS A 211 -10.78 11.85 -0.18
CA LYS A 211 -9.43 11.37 0.07
C LYS A 211 -8.86 12.04 1.30
N SER A 212 -8.17 11.29 2.14
CA SER A 212 -7.55 11.79 3.36
C SER A 212 -6.04 11.72 3.25
N TYR A 213 -5.37 12.75 3.75
CA TYR A 213 -3.93 12.78 3.92
C TYR A 213 -3.57 13.43 5.24
N TYR A 214 -2.57 12.89 5.93
CA TYR A 214 -2.07 13.49 7.16
C TYR A 214 -0.86 14.36 6.85
N ARG A 215 -1.02 15.68 7.04
CA ARG A 215 0.13 16.56 7.06
C ARG A 215 0.93 16.19 8.30
N TYR A 216 1.94 15.58 8.00
CA TYR A 216 3.16 15.48 8.64
C TYR A 216 3.21 15.21 10.13
N THR A 217 3.78 14.16 10.44
CA THR A 217 4.71 14.00 11.55
C THR A 217 5.51 12.73 11.40
N ALA A 218 6.80 12.78 11.60
CA ALA A 218 7.55 11.63 11.93
C ALA A 218 8.30 11.89 13.22
N VAL A 219 8.27 10.98 14.14
CA VAL A 219 9.27 10.89 15.17
C VAL A 219 10.58 10.62 14.43
N ILE A 220 11.49 11.58 14.50
CA ILE A 220 12.86 11.36 14.07
C ILE A 220 13.67 11.04 15.32
N SER A 221 13.50 9.94 15.85
CA SER A 221 14.58 9.31 16.57
C SER A 221 14.94 8.09 15.76
N GLU A 222 16.19 8.01 15.50
CA GLU A 222 16.83 7.01 14.70
C GLU A 222 16.40 5.61 15.13
N ASN A 223 15.58 4.96 14.30
CA ASN A 223 15.40 3.52 14.27
C ASN A 223 14.84 2.81 15.51
N LEU A 224 14.16 3.49 16.44
CA LEU A 224 13.65 2.81 17.64
C LEU A 224 12.23 2.28 17.49
N TYR A 225 11.41 2.88 16.63
CA TYR A 225 9.98 2.67 16.61
C TYR A 225 9.47 2.15 15.28
N TRP A 226 8.53 1.22 15.31
CA TRP A 226 7.70 0.93 14.14
C TRP A 226 6.68 2.06 13.92
N GLN A 227 6.75 2.73 12.77
CA GLN A 227 5.78 3.77 12.41
C GLN A 227 4.55 3.16 11.75
N GLU A 228 3.44 3.15 12.48
CA GLU A 228 2.15 2.70 11.95
C GLU A 228 1.59 3.66 10.91
N ASN A 229 1.75 4.95 11.15
CA ASN A 229 1.36 6.04 10.28
C ASN A 229 2.24 7.28 10.61
N PRO A 230 2.12 8.40 9.87
CA PRO A 230 3.01 9.54 10.07
C PRO A 230 3.02 10.16 11.48
N TYR A 231 2.00 9.93 12.30
CA TYR A 231 1.88 10.55 13.62
C TYR A 231 1.76 9.53 14.77
N THR A 232 1.86 8.25 14.47
CA THR A 232 1.78 7.17 15.46
C THR A 232 2.92 6.20 15.27
N ALA A 233 3.70 6.00 16.32
CA ALA A 233 4.76 5.01 16.38
C ALA A 233 4.52 4.01 17.50
N ARG A 234 5.05 2.79 17.38
CA ARG A 234 4.91 1.70 18.32
C ARG A 234 6.25 1.13 18.74
N LEU A 235 6.38 0.80 20.02
CA LEU A 235 7.54 0.13 20.61
C LEU A 235 7.06 -0.95 21.57
N LEU A 236 7.56 -2.16 21.42
CA LEU A 236 7.39 -3.22 22.41
C LEU A 236 8.46 -3.10 23.47
N VAL A 237 8.06 -3.21 24.72
CA VAL A 237 8.91 -2.95 25.89
C VAL A 237 8.79 -4.11 26.88
N ASN A 238 9.92 -4.65 27.29
CA ASN A 238 9.94 -5.52 28.46
C ASN A 238 9.93 -4.65 29.73
N THR A 239 8.87 -4.75 30.52
CA THR A 239 8.71 -3.95 31.75
C THR A 239 9.77 -4.24 32.80
N LYS A 240 10.54 -5.33 32.67
CA LYS A 240 11.69 -5.65 33.53
C LYS A 240 12.97 -4.91 33.14
N SER A 241 12.99 -4.30 31.95
CA SER A 241 14.18 -3.67 31.36
C SER A 241 14.01 -2.17 31.09
N LEU A 242 13.04 -1.50 31.69
CA LEU A 242 12.72 -0.08 31.43
C LEU A 242 13.92 0.85 31.60
N ALA A 243 14.80 0.56 32.56
CA ALA A 243 16.00 1.37 32.79
C ALA A 243 17.03 1.34 31.64
N LEU A 244 16.88 0.42 30.71
CA LEU A 244 17.74 0.30 29.53
C LEU A 244 17.22 1.09 28.33
N LEU A 245 16.03 1.65 28.42
CA LEU A 245 15.45 2.44 27.33
C LEU A 245 16.05 3.84 27.33
N ASP A 246 16.33 4.33 26.14
CA ASP A 246 16.83 5.70 25.93
C ASP A 246 15.71 6.72 26.28
N PRO A 247 15.92 7.64 27.21
CA PRO A 247 14.92 8.65 27.53
C PRO A 247 14.81 9.78 26.50
N GLY A 248 15.65 9.81 25.49
CA GLY A 248 15.71 10.86 24.47
C GLY A 248 16.93 11.80 24.63
N PRO A 249 16.94 12.98 24.01
CA PRO A 249 15.81 13.67 23.39
C PRO A 249 15.39 13.05 22.05
N TYR A 250 14.10 12.91 21.89
CA TYR A 250 13.49 12.51 20.64
C TYR A 250 13.01 13.73 19.86
N LYS A 251 12.96 13.62 18.55
CA LYS A 251 12.55 14.73 17.67
C LYS A 251 11.30 14.36 16.90
N TYR A 252 10.44 15.32 16.72
CA TYR A 252 9.34 15.25 15.77
C TYR A 252 9.23 16.57 15.01
N TYR A 253 8.54 16.54 13.89
CA TYR A 253 8.32 17.75 13.11
C TYR A 253 6.82 18.03 13.05
N TYR A 254 6.45 19.25 13.33
CA TYR A 254 5.10 19.73 13.23
C TYR A 254 5.11 21.11 12.59
N ASP A 255 4.29 21.30 11.54
CA ASP A 255 4.23 22.56 10.78
C ASP A 255 5.60 23.09 10.28
N GLY A 256 6.50 22.16 9.98
CA GLY A 256 7.85 22.50 9.50
C GLY A 256 8.84 22.88 10.59
N THR A 257 8.43 22.86 11.86
CA THR A 257 9.28 23.10 13.02
C THR A 257 9.76 21.78 13.61
N GLU A 258 11.05 21.70 13.93
CA GLU A 258 11.62 20.59 14.69
C GLU A 258 11.34 20.82 16.18
N GLU A 259 10.65 19.89 16.80
CA GLU A 259 10.36 19.87 18.22
C GLU A 259 11.07 18.70 18.88
N THR A 260 11.34 18.81 20.18
CA THR A 260 12.00 17.76 20.95
C THR A 260 11.19 17.43 22.20
N PHE A 261 11.23 16.16 22.59
CA PHE A 261 10.64 15.68 23.84
C PHE A 261 11.48 14.58 24.45
N ASN A 262 11.30 14.35 25.77
CA ASN A 262 11.96 13.27 26.50
C ASN A 262 10.90 12.40 27.16
N PHE A 263 11.22 11.13 27.36
CA PHE A 263 10.40 10.22 28.14
C PHE A 263 11.01 9.91 29.49
N ASP A 264 10.18 9.85 30.49
CA ASP A 264 10.44 9.09 31.69
C ASP A 264 9.58 7.82 31.65
N TYR A 265 10.15 6.74 31.15
CA TYR A 265 9.44 5.45 31.05
C TYR A 265 8.97 4.91 32.40
N SER A 266 9.58 5.35 33.51
CA SER A 266 9.16 4.95 34.86
C SER A 266 7.81 5.54 35.26
N GLN A 267 7.42 6.65 34.64
CA GLN A 267 6.13 7.30 34.88
C GLN A 267 5.01 6.77 33.97
N LEU A 268 5.39 6.00 32.95
CA LEU A 268 4.42 5.34 32.07
C LEU A 268 3.90 4.09 32.76
N ASN A 269 2.59 3.95 32.89
CA ASN A 269 1.96 2.76 33.49
C ASN A 269 2.01 1.57 32.51
N LEU A 270 3.22 1.10 32.21
CA LEU A 270 3.47 -0.01 31.30
C LEU A 270 3.21 -1.34 32.00
N GLN A 271 2.37 -2.19 31.43
CA GLN A 271 2.01 -3.48 31.98
C GLN A 271 2.09 -4.57 30.89
N PRO A 272 2.59 -5.78 31.21
CA PRO A 272 2.61 -6.90 30.27
C PRO A 272 1.21 -7.18 29.69
N GLY A 273 1.14 -7.44 28.38
CA GLY A 273 -0.11 -7.69 27.67
C GLY A 273 -1.03 -6.48 27.53
N LYS A 274 -0.55 -5.28 27.86
CA LYS A 274 -1.31 -4.03 27.76
C LYS A 274 -0.61 -3.05 26.84
N TYR A 275 -1.41 -2.16 26.25
CA TYR A 275 -0.86 -1.00 25.56
C TYR A 275 -1.11 0.29 26.35
N THR A 276 -0.20 1.24 26.20
CA THR A 276 -0.30 2.58 26.76
C THR A 276 -0.05 3.57 25.65
N VAL A 277 -0.96 4.55 25.50
CA VAL A 277 -0.82 5.64 24.53
C VAL A 277 -0.25 6.84 25.25
N HIS A 278 0.87 7.35 24.76
CA HIS A 278 1.46 8.61 25.18
C HIS A 278 1.27 9.66 24.07
N GLN A 279 0.63 10.74 24.40
CA GLN A 279 0.41 11.87 23.50
C GLN A 279 1.38 12.99 23.84
N VAL A 280 2.21 13.38 22.88
CA VAL A 280 3.13 14.51 23.04
C VAL A 280 2.32 15.81 22.97
N ASP A 281 2.49 16.69 23.94
CA ASP A 281 1.86 18.02 24.01
C ASP A 281 0.32 17.99 23.88
N ASP A 282 -0.35 17.04 24.54
CA ASP A 282 -1.79 16.80 24.39
C ASP A 282 -2.22 16.68 22.92
N SER A 283 -1.37 16.07 22.12
CA SER A 283 -1.43 16.06 20.67
C SER A 283 -2.79 15.62 20.14
N LYS A 284 -3.34 16.48 19.29
CA LYS A 284 -4.59 16.21 18.59
C LYS A 284 -4.30 16.14 17.10
N VAL A 285 -5.01 15.23 16.43
CA VAL A 285 -5.11 15.29 14.98
C VAL A 285 -6.12 16.37 14.64
N THR A 286 -5.64 17.48 14.08
CA THR A 286 -6.51 18.56 13.58
C THR A 286 -6.99 18.19 12.19
N GLU A 287 -8.29 18.05 11.98
CA GLU A 287 -8.87 17.74 10.68
C GLU A 287 -9.20 19.03 9.93
N VAL A 288 -8.69 19.14 8.70
CA VAL A 288 -8.92 20.27 7.79
C VAL A 288 -9.55 19.75 6.52
N PHE A 289 -10.77 20.21 6.24
CA PHE A 289 -11.47 19.88 4.99
C PHE A 289 -11.11 20.89 3.91
N ARG A 290 -10.76 20.40 2.72
CA ARG A 290 -10.42 21.25 1.59
C ARG A 290 -10.75 20.61 0.25
N SER A 291 -10.85 21.42 -0.80
CA SER A 291 -10.94 20.96 -2.18
C SER A 291 -9.55 20.67 -2.75
N LEU A 292 -9.46 19.66 -3.60
CA LEU A 292 -8.28 19.36 -4.41
C LEU A 292 -7.98 20.53 -5.35
N LYS A 293 -6.69 20.84 -5.55
CA LYS A 293 -6.24 21.93 -6.43
C LYS A 293 -5.08 21.49 -7.31
N ALA A 294 -4.99 22.09 -8.47
CA ALA A 294 -3.74 22.02 -9.24
C ALA A 294 -2.60 22.64 -8.40
N GLY A 295 -1.48 21.94 -8.36
CA GLY A 295 -0.36 22.28 -7.49
C GLY A 295 -0.25 21.43 -6.23
N ASP A 296 -1.29 20.68 -5.85
CA ASP A 296 -1.20 19.70 -4.77
C ASP A 296 -0.28 18.55 -5.16
N TYR A 297 0.38 17.92 -4.18
CA TYR A 297 1.31 16.82 -4.40
C TYR A 297 0.60 15.48 -4.28
N TYR A 298 0.90 14.56 -5.20
CA TYR A 298 0.42 13.19 -5.18
C TYR A 298 1.52 12.26 -4.66
N MET A 299 1.22 11.50 -3.63
CA MET A 299 2.20 10.70 -2.89
C MET A 299 2.16 9.23 -3.31
N GLN A 300 3.20 8.49 -2.97
CA GLN A 300 3.37 7.08 -3.35
C GLN A 300 2.29 6.14 -2.75
N ASP A 301 1.68 6.55 -1.64
CA ASP A 301 0.56 5.83 -1.01
C ASP A 301 -0.81 6.24 -1.59
N GLY A 302 -0.84 7.08 -2.62
CA GLY A 302 -2.06 7.61 -3.22
C GLY A 302 -2.70 8.77 -2.46
N SER A 303 -2.09 9.25 -1.40
CA SER A 303 -2.57 10.42 -0.64
C SER A 303 -2.19 11.75 -1.30
N ILE A 304 -2.82 12.83 -0.84
CA ILE A 304 -2.62 14.17 -1.36
C ILE A 304 -2.05 15.08 -0.26
N LEU A 305 -0.94 15.75 -0.56
CA LEU A 305 -0.37 16.79 0.30
C LEU A 305 -0.66 18.18 -0.30
N PRO A 306 -1.15 19.15 0.49
CA PRO A 306 -1.40 20.51 0.01
C PRO A 306 -0.16 21.16 -0.59
N GLY A 307 -0.30 21.71 -1.81
CA GLY A 307 0.78 22.43 -2.48
C GLY A 307 0.90 23.90 -2.05
N ASP A 308 -0.20 24.52 -1.60
CA ASP A 308 -0.25 25.91 -1.15
C ASP A 308 0.23 26.09 0.30
N GLU A 309 0.38 25.02 1.06
CA GLU A 309 0.90 25.05 2.40
C GLU A 309 2.42 25.21 2.41
N ASP A 310 2.94 26.00 3.37
CA ASP A 310 4.38 26.19 3.51
C ASP A 310 5.01 25.04 4.28
N VAL A 311 5.12 23.89 3.66
CA VAL A 311 5.83 22.73 4.20
C VAL A 311 7.32 23.02 4.10
N LYS A 312 7.90 23.65 5.12
CA LYS A 312 9.32 23.93 5.18
C LYS A 312 9.99 23.19 6.33
N PRO A 313 11.12 22.58 6.04
CA PRO A 313 11.61 22.17 4.74
C PRO A 313 10.78 21.01 4.17
N PHE A 314 10.60 20.95 2.85
CA PHE A 314 10.03 19.76 2.19
C PHE A 314 11.00 18.62 2.43
N ARG A 315 10.65 17.70 3.29
CA ARG A 315 11.59 16.74 3.87
C ARG A 315 12.00 15.66 2.90
N ASP A 316 13.16 15.06 3.15
CA ASP A 316 13.70 14.01 2.29
C ASP A 316 12.76 12.80 2.17
N GLU A 317 12.05 12.43 3.25
CA GLU A 317 11.06 11.36 3.24
C GLU A 317 9.86 11.72 2.35
N LEU A 318 9.32 12.94 2.51
CA LEU A 318 8.23 13.42 1.63
C LEU A 318 8.70 13.55 0.18
N ARG A 319 9.93 14.00 -0.07
CA ARG A 319 10.52 14.04 -1.41
C ARG A 319 10.64 12.66 -2.03
N LYS A 320 11.08 11.68 -1.25
CA LYS A 320 11.20 10.28 -1.71
C LYS A 320 9.85 9.69 -2.08
N SER A 321 8.81 10.00 -1.31
CA SER A 321 7.45 9.50 -1.50
C SER A 321 6.58 10.34 -2.43
N CYS A 322 7.00 11.56 -2.80
CA CYS A 322 6.28 12.41 -3.76
C CYS A 322 6.43 11.86 -5.17
N LEU A 323 5.33 11.48 -5.80
CA LEU A 323 5.29 10.97 -7.16
C LEU A 323 5.13 12.08 -8.20
N GLY A 324 4.35 13.11 -7.89
CA GLY A 324 4.07 14.15 -8.85
C GLY A 324 3.24 15.30 -8.31
N VAL A 325 2.89 16.20 -9.20
CA VAL A 325 2.07 17.40 -8.94
C VAL A 325 0.76 17.28 -9.71
N VAL A 326 -0.35 17.49 -9.01
CA VAL A 326 -1.69 17.55 -9.64
C VAL A 326 -1.74 18.75 -10.59
N PHE A 327 -2.08 18.52 -11.83
CA PHE A 327 -2.22 19.59 -12.82
C PHE A 327 -3.66 19.73 -13.37
N TRP A 328 -4.50 18.74 -13.16
CA TRP A 328 -5.91 18.73 -13.48
C TRP A 328 -6.72 18.19 -12.32
N VAL A 329 -7.86 18.77 -12.05
CA VAL A 329 -8.82 18.33 -11.02
C VAL A 329 -10.17 18.11 -11.68
N GLY A 330 -10.75 16.94 -11.46
CA GLY A 330 -12.00 16.50 -12.02
C GLY A 330 -11.86 15.33 -13.01
N GLU A 331 -12.98 14.94 -13.59
CA GLU A 331 -13.01 13.85 -14.58
C GLU A 331 -12.23 14.19 -15.85
N ILE A 332 -11.62 13.16 -16.43
CA ILE A 332 -10.76 13.32 -17.62
C ILE A 332 -11.59 13.81 -18.84
N GLU A 333 -12.86 13.42 -18.88
CA GLU A 333 -13.80 13.94 -19.88
C GLU A 333 -13.89 15.47 -19.89
N GLY A 334 -13.74 16.11 -18.72
CA GLY A 334 -13.71 17.57 -18.59
C GLY A 334 -12.50 18.24 -19.21
N MET A 335 -11.44 17.48 -19.57
CA MET A 335 -10.28 17.99 -20.31
C MET A 335 -10.55 18.17 -21.81
N HIS A 336 -11.81 18.16 -22.20
CA HIS A 336 -12.23 18.25 -23.60
C HIS A 336 -11.79 19.50 -24.30
N TRP A 337 -11.22 19.25 -25.42
CA TRP A 337 -11.17 20.18 -26.50
C TRP A 337 -12.45 20.07 -27.33
N THR A 338 -13.38 20.99 -27.12
CA THR A 338 -14.58 21.08 -27.97
C THR A 338 -14.18 21.35 -29.39
N ARG A 339 -13.94 20.33 -30.16
CA ARG A 339 -13.98 20.38 -31.59
C ARG A 339 -14.79 19.21 -32.14
N THR A 340 -16.08 19.51 -32.37
CA THR A 340 -16.97 18.85 -33.34
C THR A 340 -16.72 17.35 -33.55
N GLY A 341 -17.41 16.54 -32.81
CA GLY A 341 -17.50 15.11 -33.05
C GLY A 341 -17.73 14.36 -31.74
N ASP A 342 -18.47 13.32 -31.80
CA ASP A 342 -18.98 12.49 -30.69
C ASP A 342 -17.91 11.72 -29.87
N LYS A 343 -16.64 12.09 -29.96
CA LYS A 343 -15.54 11.46 -29.23
C LYS A 343 -15.22 12.25 -27.99
N ALA A 344 -15.55 11.66 -26.85
CA ALA A 344 -15.43 12.27 -25.53
C ALA A 344 -14.36 11.53 -24.71
N GLY A 345 -13.29 12.23 -24.33
CA GLY A 345 -12.30 11.75 -23.40
C GLY A 345 -11.44 10.57 -23.91
N ASP A 346 -10.75 9.94 -22.98
CA ASP A 346 -10.03 8.68 -23.19
C ASP A 346 -10.90 7.50 -22.73
N ARG A 347 -11.66 6.93 -23.65
CA ARG A 347 -12.61 5.84 -23.36
C ARG A 347 -11.92 4.60 -22.83
N LEU A 348 -10.70 4.33 -23.29
CA LEU A 348 -9.92 3.20 -22.82
C LEU A 348 -9.52 3.38 -21.36
N LEU A 349 -9.04 4.56 -20.99
CA LEU A 349 -8.71 4.89 -19.60
C LEU A 349 -9.93 4.76 -18.69
N MET A 350 -11.08 5.27 -19.12
CA MET A 350 -12.34 5.18 -18.35
C MET A 350 -12.83 3.74 -18.17
N ARG A 351 -12.61 2.87 -19.15
CA ARG A 351 -12.95 1.45 -19.06
C ARG A 351 -12.02 0.72 -18.09
N ASP A 352 -10.71 0.95 -18.21
CA ASP A 352 -9.69 0.21 -17.47
C ASP A 352 -9.55 0.70 -16.02
N HIS A 353 -9.80 2.01 -15.82
CA HIS A 353 -9.64 2.70 -14.54
C HIS A 353 -10.85 3.59 -14.21
N PRO A 354 -12.04 3.01 -14.02
CA PRO A 354 -13.27 3.77 -13.74
C PRO A 354 -13.23 4.53 -12.41
N GLU A 355 -12.28 4.20 -11.54
CA GLU A 355 -12.02 4.88 -10.26
C GLU A 355 -11.20 6.16 -10.41
N CYS A 356 -10.53 6.39 -11.55
CA CYS A 356 -9.69 7.56 -11.79
C CYS A 356 -10.53 8.78 -12.20
N VAL A 357 -11.22 9.36 -11.23
CA VAL A 357 -12.17 10.49 -11.43
C VAL A 357 -11.76 11.78 -10.71
N HIS A 358 -10.64 11.76 -9.97
CA HIS A 358 -10.21 12.90 -9.17
C HIS A 358 -9.38 13.92 -9.96
N GLY A 359 -8.54 13.43 -10.87
CA GLY A 359 -7.68 14.32 -11.62
C GLY A 359 -6.46 13.65 -12.24
N MET A 360 -5.50 14.48 -12.64
CA MET A 360 -4.26 14.02 -13.26
C MET A 360 -3.03 14.64 -12.62
N VAL A 361 -1.97 13.85 -12.59
CA VAL A 361 -0.67 14.15 -11.98
C VAL A 361 0.41 14.12 -13.03
N VAL A 362 1.31 15.10 -13.02
CA VAL A 362 2.57 15.07 -13.77
C VAL A 362 3.70 14.59 -12.87
N ALA A 363 4.53 13.70 -13.39
CA ALA A 363 5.67 13.12 -12.67
C ALA A 363 6.67 14.19 -12.18
N MET A 364 7.36 13.93 -11.07
CA MET A 364 8.37 14.83 -10.50
C MET A 364 9.62 14.96 -11.37
N ARG A 365 9.92 13.97 -12.21
CA ARG A 365 11.15 13.92 -13.02
C ARG A 365 10.86 13.53 -14.45
N ASP A 366 11.78 13.89 -15.35
CA ASP A 366 11.76 13.38 -16.72
C ASP A 366 11.89 11.84 -16.71
N ALA A 367 11.19 11.16 -17.59
CA ALA A 367 11.17 9.70 -17.65
C ALA A 367 12.49 9.12 -18.19
N SER A 368 13.29 9.94 -18.85
CA SER A 368 14.63 9.60 -19.33
C SER A 368 15.57 10.76 -19.06
N SER A 369 16.81 10.46 -18.67
CA SER A 369 17.88 11.46 -18.51
C SER A 369 18.37 12.04 -19.83
N GLN A 370 18.05 11.40 -20.94
CA GLN A 370 18.39 11.83 -22.30
C GLN A 370 17.13 12.04 -23.12
N GLU A 371 17.23 12.92 -24.11
CA GLU A 371 16.19 13.04 -25.13
C GLU A 371 16.15 11.77 -25.98
N VAL A 372 14.96 11.27 -26.28
CA VAL A 372 14.76 10.01 -27.00
C VAL A 372 13.95 10.20 -28.27
N LYS A 373 14.10 9.29 -29.23
CA LYS A 373 13.25 9.21 -30.41
C LYS A 373 11.84 8.77 -30.01
N TRP A 374 10.85 9.20 -30.77
CA TRP A 374 9.51 8.73 -30.56
C TRP A 374 9.35 7.25 -30.96
N ALA A 375 9.85 6.89 -32.16
CA ALA A 375 9.87 5.53 -32.69
C ALA A 375 11.14 5.25 -33.49
N THR A 376 11.43 3.98 -33.71
CA THR A 376 12.45 3.47 -34.61
C THR A 376 11.86 2.40 -35.54
N GLY A 377 12.63 1.93 -36.51
CA GLY A 377 12.18 0.91 -37.46
C GLY A 377 10.98 1.37 -38.30
N LYS A 378 10.08 0.47 -38.62
CA LYS A 378 8.90 0.79 -39.42
C LYS A 378 7.98 1.79 -38.73
N GLY A 379 7.81 1.70 -37.40
CA GLY A 379 6.98 2.63 -36.63
C GLY A 379 7.42 4.08 -36.76
N ALA A 380 8.66 4.36 -37.21
CA ALA A 380 9.13 5.72 -37.50
C ALA A 380 8.60 6.29 -38.83
N THR A 381 8.10 5.46 -39.71
CA THR A 381 7.64 5.83 -41.05
C THR A 381 6.21 5.41 -41.37
N GLU A 382 5.61 4.55 -40.53
CA GLU A 382 4.20 4.12 -40.65
C GLU A 382 3.32 4.82 -39.63
N GLY A 383 2.05 5.01 -39.96
CA GLY A 383 1.01 5.41 -39.01
C GLY A 383 0.56 4.22 -38.21
N ILE A 384 0.72 4.31 -36.88
CA ILE A 384 0.31 3.19 -36.00
C ILE A 384 -1.21 3.06 -35.90
N TYR A 385 -1.94 4.15 -36.04
CA TYR A 385 -3.41 4.14 -36.10
C TYR A 385 -3.92 3.51 -37.38
N GLU A 386 -3.41 3.91 -38.55
CA GLU A 386 -3.77 3.37 -39.87
C GLU A 386 -3.41 1.87 -39.96
N TRP A 387 -2.29 1.46 -39.34
CA TRP A 387 -1.95 0.05 -39.21
C TRP A 387 -3.03 -0.69 -38.40
N ALA A 388 -3.41 -0.20 -37.24
CA ALA A 388 -4.41 -0.85 -36.38
C ALA A 388 -5.78 -0.94 -37.06
N GLU A 389 -6.18 0.10 -37.83
CA GLU A 389 -7.42 0.10 -38.59
C GLU A 389 -7.44 -0.98 -39.69
N SER A 390 -6.28 -1.30 -40.27
CA SER A 390 -6.11 -2.32 -41.29
C SER A 390 -5.85 -3.72 -40.75
N PHE A 391 -5.39 -3.85 -39.49
CA PHE A 391 -5.02 -5.11 -38.88
C PHE A 391 -6.25 -5.97 -38.54
N LYS A 392 -6.22 -7.29 -38.88
CA LYS A 392 -7.40 -8.16 -38.75
C LYS A 392 -7.23 -9.30 -37.73
N ASP A 393 -6.01 -9.53 -37.25
CA ASP A 393 -5.68 -10.69 -36.42
C ASP A 393 -5.48 -10.30 -34.95
N PHE A 394 -6.26 -9.34 -34.42
CA PHE A 394 -6.30 -9.03 -33.01
C PHE A 394 -6.90 -10.21 -32.21
N THR A 395 -6.32 -10.53 -31.07
CA THR A 395 -6.98 -11.36 -30.07
C THR A 395 -8.26 -10.66 -29.57
N SER A 396 -9.14 -11.39 -28.89
CA SER A 396 -10.38 -10.80 -28.38
C SER A 396 -10.13 -9.62 -27.40
N GLY A 397 -9.07 -9.69 -26.60
CA GLY A 397 -8.67 -8.60 -25.70
C GLY A 397 -8.13 -7.39 -26.44
N GLU A 398 -7.24 -7.60 -27.42
CA GLU A 398 -6.70 -6.53 -28.27
C GLU A 398 -7.80 -5.86 -29.13
N GLN A 399 -8.77 -6.65 -29.58
CA GLN A 399 -9.93 -6.13 -30.32
C GLN A 399 -10.79 -5.24 -29.42
N ALA A 400 -11.02 -5.63 -28.18
CA ALA A 400 -11.76 -4.82 -27.22
C ALA A 400 -11.02 -3.49 -26.89
N ASP A 401 -9.69 -3.53 -26.79
CA ASP A 401 -8.88 -2.31 -26.64
C ASP A 401 -8.99 -1.42 -27.88
N TRP A 402 -8.89 -1.99 -29.07
CA TRP A 402 -8.99 -1.26 -30.33
C TRP A 402 -10.35 -0.56 -30.48
N GLU A 403 -11.43 -1.23 -30.12
CA GLU A 403 -12.78 -0.66 -30.13
C GLU A 403 -12.93 0.58 -29.22
N GLU A 404 -12.33 0.55 -28.05
CA GLU A 404 -12.33 1.72 -27.16
C GLU A 404 -11.38 2.81 -27.65
N ILE A 405 -10.21 2.46 -28.21
CA ILE A 405 -9.29 3.43 -28.84
C ILE A 405 -10.00 4.17 -30.01
N GLN A 406 -10.76 3.44 -30.84
CA GLN A 406 -11.53 4.07 -31.95
C GLN A 406 -12.59 5.09 -31.47
N LYS A 407 -13.15 4.87 -30.27
CA LYS A 407 -14.13 5.75 -29.64
C LYS A 407 -13.47 6.92 -28.88
N SER A 408 -12.19 6.81 -28.54
CA SER A 408 -11.44 7.81 -27.80
C SER A 408 -11.09 9.02 -28.66
N ASP A 409 -10.95 10.17 -28.02
CA ASP A 409 -10.23 11.30 -28.60
C ASP A 409 -8.72 10.98 -28.59
N LEU A 410 -8.15 10.77 -29.76
CA LEU A 410 -6.74 10.41 -29.93
C LEU A 410 -5.77 11.52 -29.48
N SER A 411 -6.26 12.65 -29.01
CA SER A 411 -5.42 13.67 -28.38
C SER A 411 -5.06 13.35 -26.93
N PHE A 412 -5.60 12.25 -26.36
CA PHE A 412 -5.27 11.73 -25.04
C PHE A 412 -4.14 10.71 -25.08
N GLY A 413 -3.46 10.56 -23.95
CA GLY A 413 -2.21 9.82 -23.89
C GLY A 413 -2.36 8.34 -23.55
N TYR A 414 -3.35 7.96 -22.75
CA TYR A 414 -3.50 6.57 -22.30
C TYR A 414 -3.84 5.65 -23.49
N CYS A 415 -4.84 6.01 -24.29
CA CYS A 415 -5.20 5.27 -25.50
C CYS A 415 -4.04 5.23 -26.52
N SER A 416 -3.29 6.32 -26.67
CA SER A 416 -2.12 6.37 -27.56
C SER A 416 -1.00 5.46 -27.07
N SER A 417 -0.73 5.41 -25.76
CA SER A 417 0.25 4.51 -25.16
C SER A 417 -0.12 3.04 -25.37
N ARG A 418 -1.41 2.71 -25.25
CA ARG A 418 -1.91 1.36 -25.51
C ARG A 418 -1.77 0.97 -26.98
N LEU A 419 -2.03 1.92 -27.88
CA LEU A 419 -1.86 1.70 -29.32
C LEU A 419 -0.40 1.41 -29.69
N MET A 420 0.57 2.15 -29.09
CA MET A 420 2.00 1.84 -29.26
C MET A 420 2.35 0.43 -28.78
N ALA A 421 1.80 0.00 -27.63
CA ALA A 421 2.01 -1.35 -27.12
C ALA A 421 1.45 -2.41 -28.05
N LEU A 422 0.23 -2.22 -28.59
CA LEU A 422 -0.37 -3.12 -29.59
C LEU A 422 0.48 -3.21 -30.85
N TYR A 423 0.91 -2.09 -31.40
CA TYR A 423 1.76 -2.06 -32.59
C TYR A 423 3.09 -2.78 -32.33
N GLY A 424 3.78 -2.43 -31.25
CA GLY A 424 5.09 -3.00 -30.90
C GLY A 424 5.05 -4.52 -30.67
N SER A 425 3.96 -5.04 -30.09
CA SER A 425 3.77 -6.48 -29.87
C SER A 425 3.67 -7.28 -31.18
N ARG A 426 3.30 -6.65 -32.29
CA ARG A 426 3.08 -7.25 -33.61
C ARG A 426 4.16 -6.92 -34.64
N ASN A 427 5.03 -5.95 -34.36
CA ASN A 427 6.04 -5.45 -35.29
C ASN A 427 7.41 -5.43 -34.59
N SER A 428 8.11 -6.57 -34.61
CA SER A 428 9.39 -6.78 -33.89
C SER A 428 10.57 -5.91 -34.41
N ASP A 429 10.45 -5.31 -35.57
CA ASP A 429 11.41 -4.37 -36.15
C ASP A 429 11.21 -2.91 -35.70
N THR A 430 10.24 -2.70 -34.81
CA THR A 430 9.90 -1.38 -34.26
C THR A 430 10.17 -1.33 -32.76
N THR A 431 10.72 -0.21 -32.30
CA THR A 431 10.74 0.16 -30.88
C THR A 431 10.14 1.54 -30.68
N PHE A 432 9.60 1.78 -29.49
CA PHE A 432 9.10 3.08 -29.05
C PHE A 432 9.90 3.57 -27.84
N PRO A 433 11.07 4.21 -28.04
CA PRO A 433 11.89 4.68 -26.93
C PRO A 433 11.15 5.61 -25.95
N VAL A 434 10.12 6.33 -26.40
CA VAL A 434 9.23 7.12 -25.53
C VAL A 434 8.41 6.23 -24.59
N TYR A 435 7.91 5.10 -25.09
CA TYR A 435 7.15 4.14 -24.28
C TYR A 435 8.07 3.39 -23.30
N ASP A 436 9.24 2.96 -23.78
CA ASP A 436 10.25 2.28 -22.95
C ASP A 436 10.74 3.18 -21.81
N ALA A 437 10.88 4.50 -22.06
CA ALA A 437 11.23 5.47 -21.03
C ALA A 437 10.15 5.54 -19.94
N ILE A 438 8.86 5.56 -20.33
CA ILE A 438 7.74 5.53 -19.36
C ILE A 438 7.74 4.22 -18.57
N ALA A 439 7.92 3.07 -19.20
CA ALA A 439 7.95 1.76 -18.55
C ALA A 439 9.11 1.66 -17.54
N THR A 440 10.28 2.17 -17.91
CA THR A 440 11.45 2.26 -17.02
C THR A 440 11.17 3.17 -15.82
N TYR A 441 10.57 4.33 -16.07
CA TYR A 441 10.17 5.26 -15.01
C TYR A 441 9.14 4.64 -14.06
N ALA A 442 8.13 3.96 -14.60
CA ALA A 442 7.09 3.27 -13.82
C ALA A 442 7.67 2.18 -12.91
N THR A 443 8.69 1.46 -13.37
CA THR A 443 9.41 0.47 -12.55
C THR A 443 10.19 1.12 -11.40
N ALA A 444 10.87 2.24 -11.67
CA ALA A 444 11.64 2.97 -10.66
C ALA A 444 10.76 3.78 -9.68
N ARG A 445 9.56 4.16 -10.11
CA ARG A 445 8.60 4.97 -9.38
C ARG A 445 7.20 4.38 -9.56
N PRO A 446 6.90 3.25 -8.91
CA PRO A 446 5.60 2.59 -9.06
C PRO A 446 4.47 3.51 -8.60
N ALA A 447 3.44 3.57 -9.42
CA ALA A 447 2.21 4.28 -9.12
C ALA A 447 1.37 3.48 -8.10
N PRO A 448 0.61 4.13 -7.21
CA PRO A 448 -0.21 3.44 -6.21
C PRO A 448 -1.39 2.71 -6.86
N THR A 449 -1.88 1.69 -6.17
CA THR A 449 -3.14 1.03 -6.53
C THR A 449 -4.29 2.05 -6.55
N GLY A 450 -5.18 1.96 -7.53
CA GLY A 450 -6.28 2.92 -7.72
C GLY A 450 -5.87 4.17 -8.50
N SER A 451 -4.71 4.11 -9.20
CA SER A 451 -4.33 5.04 -10.26
C SER A 451 -4.20 4.31 -11.59
N SER A 452 -4.20 5.05 -12.69
CA SER A 452 -4.04 4.48 -14.05
C SER A 452 -2.67 3.85 -14.31
N GLY A 453 -1.72 4.00 -13.38
CA GLY A 453 -0.31 3.85 -13.72
C GLY A 453 0.21 4.99 -14.61
N TRP A 454 1.53 5.00 -14.84
CA TRP A 454 2.18 6.02 -15.65
C TRP A 454 2.00 5.77 -17.15
N PHE A 455 1.69 6.83 -17.90
CA PHE A 455 1.60 6.77 -19.36
C PHE A 455 2.20 8.04 -20.01
N LEU A 456 2.47 7.96 -21.31
CA LEU A 456 2.94 9.09 -22.10
C LEU A 456 1.78 10.08 -22.32
N PRO A 457 1.90 11.34 -21.90
CA PRO A 457 0.81 12.29 -22.08
C PRO A 457 0.50 12.54 -23.55
N GLY A 458 -0.76 12.69 -23.84
CA GLY A 458 -1.20 13.19 -25.13
C GLY A 458 -1.09 14.73 -25.23
N LYS A 459 -1.48 15.23 -26.35
CA LYS A 459 -1.49 16.65 -26.64
C LYS A 459 -2.40 17.44 -25.69
N ASN A 460 -3.56 16.86 -25.31
CA ASN A 460 -4.51 17.52 -24.42
C ASN A 460 -3.98 17.62 -22.99
N GLU A 461 -3.35 16.56 -22.47
CA GLU A 461 -2.74 16.59 -21.13
C GLU A 461 -1.59 17.59 -21.09
N LEU A 462 -0.72 17.61 -22.11
CA LEU A 462 0.37 18.58 -22.17
C LEU A 462 -0.15 20.01 -22.30
N ALA A 463 -1.23 20.23 -23.06
CA ALA A 463 -1.87 21.55 -23.18
C ALA A 463 -2.41 22.01 -21.82
N THR A 464 -3.15 21.14 -21.13
CA THR A 464 -3.71 21.43 -19.82
C THR A 464 -2.61 21.68 -18.78
N LEU A 465 -1.55 20.88 -18.78
CA LEU A 465 -0.38 21.06 -17.94
C LEU A 465 0.28 22.44 -18.13
N CYS A 466 0.35 22.92 -19.39
CA CYS A 466 0.98 24.19 -19.70
C CYS A 466 0.07 25.39 -19.39
N PHE A 467 -1.20 25.31 -19.75
CA PHE A 467 -2.12 26.45 -19.74
C PHE A 467 -3.16 26.44 -18.62
N GLY A 468 -3.47 25.29 -18.06
CA GLY A 468 -4.41 25.12 -16.94
C GLY A 468 -5.84 24.81 -17.33
N VAL A 469 -6.20 25.03 -18.57
CA VAL A 469 -7.50 24.66 -19.14
C VAL A 469 -7.30 24.19 -20.58
N PRO A 470 -8.12 23.26 -21.08
CA PRO A 470 -8.13 22.95 -22.51
C PRO A 470 -8.50 24.22 -23.26
N THR A 471 -7.52 24.88 -23.86
CA THR A 471 -7.77 26.07 -24.64
C THR A 471 -7.94 25.68 -26.10
N ASN A 472 -8.86 26.33 -26.81
CA ASN A 472 -8.82 26.35 -28.26
C ASN A 472 -7.43 26.83 -28.72
N PHE A 473 -6.72 26.05 -29.54
CA PHE A 473 -5.40 26.41 -30.09
C PHE A 473 -5.37 27.71 -30.90
N ALA A 474 -6.48 28.42 -31.02
CA ALA A 474 -6.58 29.73 -31.61
C ALA A 474 -6.43 30.88 -30.59
N GLY A 475 -6.24 30.57 -29.31
CA GLY A 475 -6.07 31.58 -28.25
C GLY A 475 -4.62 32.00 -28.08
N ASP A 476 -4.45 33.07 -27.36
CA ASP A 476 -3.16 33.68 -27.04
C ASP A 476 -2.23 32.72 -26.27
N TYR A 477 -1.33 32.08 -26.98
CA TYR A 477 -0.31 31.15 -26.43
C TYR A 477 0.75 31.84 -25.56
N THR A 478 0.66 33.15 -25.36
CA THR A 478 1.68 33.89 -24.62
C THR A 478 1.70 33.62 -23.12
N GLN A 479 0.73 32.84 -22.61
CA GLN A 479 0.58 32.62 -21.17
C GLN A 479 0.66 31.16 -20.76
N LEU A 480 1.86 30.61 -20.57
CA LEU A 480 2.11 29.35 -19.85
C LEU A 480 1.76 29.51 -18.36
N ASN A 481 0.51 29.83 -18.04
CA ASN A 481 0.15 30.27 -16.72
C ASN A 481 0.21 29.14 -15.68
N MET A 482 -0.28 27.94 -16.03
CA MET A 482 -0.28 26.81 -15.12
C MET A 482 1.14 26.30 -14.86
N LEU A 483 1.91 26.03 -15.91
CA LEU A 483 3.26 25.50 -15.77
C LEU A 483 4.18 26.45 -14.99
N LYS A 484 4.21 27.73 -15.37
CA LYS A 484 5.12 28.71 -14.76
C LYS A 484 4.70 29.16 -13.37
N LYS A 485 3.39 29.30 -13.13
CA LYS A 485 2.88 29.84 -11.86
C LYS A 485 2.61 28.78 -10.81
N THR A 486 2.33 27.55 -11.23
CA THR A 486 1.90 26.48 -10.32
C THR A 486 2.82 25.26 -10.40
N ILE A 487 2.95 24.61 -11.55
CA ILE A 487 3.55 23.28 -11.63
C ILE A 487 5.06 23.32 -11.40
N ASN A 488 5.81 24.14 -12.18
CA ASN A 488 7.26 24.22 -12.02
C ASN A 488 7.70 24.74 -10.64
N PRO A 489 7.02 25.74 -10.01
CA PRO A 489 7.32 26.10 -8.62
C PRO A 489 7.13 24.97 -7.62
N GLN A 490 6.08 24.15 -7.77
CA GLN A 490 5.88 23.01 -6.87
C GLN A 490 6.90 21.89 -7.12
N ILE A 491 7.23 21.59 -8.37
CA ILE A 491 8.30 20.64 -8.70
C ILE A 491 9.63 21.10 -8.11
N ASP A 492 9.97 22.39 -8.22
CA ASP A 492 11.19 22.99 -7.67
C ASP A 492 11.25 22.89 -6.14
N LYS A 493 10.14 23.23 -5.47
CA LYS A 493 9.98 23.13 -4.01
C LYS A 493 10.20 21.69 -3.51
N ALA A 494 9.76 20.70 -4.26
CA ALA A 494 9.94 19.27 -3.97
C ALA A 494 11.23 18.68 -4.55
N VAL A 495 12.12 19.51 -5.11
CA VAL A 495 13.43 19.10 -5.67
C VAL A 495 13.27 18.07 -6.81
N GLY A 496 12.26 18.29 -7.64
CA GLY A 496 12.07 17.57 -8.90
C GLY A 496 12.74 18.30 -10.08
N ASP A 497 12.59 17.72 -11.27
CA ASP A 497 13.11 18.30 -12.50
C ASP A 497 12.03 19.21 -13.13
N LYS A 498 12.24 20.53 -13.13
CA LYS A 498 11.31 21.47 -13.82
C LYS A 498 11.14 21.08 -15.28
N LEU A 499 9.93 21.22 -15.79
CA LEU A 499 9.70 21.04 -17.22
C LEU A 499 10.31 22.23 -17.98
N ILE A 500 11.25 21.95 -18.87
CA ILE A 500 11.99 22.93 -19.69
C ILE A 500 12.29 22.28 -21.04
N GLY A 501 12.04 23.00 -22.15
CA GLY A 501 12.34 22.54 -23.50
C GLY A 501 11.19 21.78 -24.13
N LYS A 502 11.51 20.80 -24.97
CA LYS A 502 10.54 20.10 -25.81
C LYS A 502 10.22 18.72 -25.28
N TYR A 503 8.93 18.41 -25.24
CA TYR A 503 8.41 17.13 -24.78
C TYR A 503 7.60 16.44 -25.86
N TRP A 504 7.78 15.16 -26.05
CA TRP A 504 6.95 14.34 -26.90
C TRP A 504 5.54 14.20 -26.34
N SER A 505 4.53 14.23 -27.22
CA SER A 505 3.20 13.70 -26.93
C SER A 505 3.05 12.29 -27.48
N GLY A 506 2.03 11.55 -27.00
CA GLY A 506 1.68 10.22 -27.51
C GLY A 506 1.00 10.23 -28.88
N ASN A 507 0.66 11.40 -29.43
CA ASN A 507 -0.26 11.51 -30.57
C ASN A 507 0.46 11.71 -31.90
N GLU A 508 0.13 10.88 -32.86
CA GLU A 508 0.51 11.08 -34.26
C GLU A 508 -0.21 12.29 -34.88
N TRP A 509 0.39 12.84 -35.89
CA TRP A 509 -0.22 13.90 -36.71
C TRP A 509 -0.45 13.35 -38.12
N GLY A 510 -1.56 13.63 -38.73
CA GLY A 510 -2.05 13.14 -40.02
C GLY A 510 -1.06 12.82 -41.18
N SER A 511 0.24 12.73 -40.91
CA SER A 511 1.27 12.15 -41.75
C SER A 511 1.94 11.02 -41.00
N LEU A 512 2.27 9.94 -41.72
CA LEU A 512 2.74 8.65 -41.14
C LEU A 512 4.03 8.75 -40.30
N ASP A 513 4.85 9.77 -40.58
CA ASP A 513 6.19 9.92 -40.00
C ASP A 513 6.31 11.05 -38.95
N LYS A 514 5.19 11.71 -38.58
CA LYS A 514 5.20 12.86 -37.68
C LYS A 514 4.31 12.67 -36.46
N VAL A 515 4.74 13.32 -35.38
CA VAL A 515 4.04 13.33 -34.08
C VAL A 515 4.05 14.72 -33.48
N TRP A 516 3.08 14.98 -32.63
CA TRP A 516 3.00 16.21 -31.85
C TRP A 516 4.08 16.27 -30.79
N HIS A 517 4.59 17.48 -30.57
CA HIS A 517 5.43 17.83 -29.42
C HIS A 517 5.00 19.17 -28.86
N VAL A 518 5.38 19.44 -27.64
CA VAL A 518 5.15 20.73 -26.97
C VAL A 518 6.49 21.28 -26.51
N ASP A 519 6.77 22.54 -26.88
CA ASP A 519 7.85 23.32 -26.29
C ASP A 519 7.31 24.08 -25.08
N VAL A 520 7.66 23.63 -23.87
CA VAL A 520 7.15 24.23 -22.62
C VAL A 520 7.94 25.47 -22.20
N THR A 521 8.98 25.83 -22.91
CA THR A 521 9.74 27.08 -22.66
C THR A 521 9.14 28.25 -23.44
N THR A 522 8.84 28.02 -24.69
CA THR A 522 8.09 28.93 -25.58
C THR A 522 6.79 28.19 -25.88
N PRO A 523 5.60 28.81 -25.65
CA PRO A 523 4.35 28.11 -25.80
C PRO A 523 4.11 27.76 -27.28
N ASP A 524 4.81 26.74 -27.76
CA ASP A 524 4.75 26.29 -29.13
C ASP A 524 4.36 24.81 -29.20
N TYR A 525 3.35 24.54 -29.99
CA TYR A 525 2.96 23.22 -30.43
C TYR A 525 3.44 23.01 -31.84
N GLY A 526 4.10 21.91 -32.07
CA GLY A 526 4.57 21.61 -33.40
C GLY A 526 4.49 20.13 -33.70
N VAL A 527 4.69 19.80 -34.94
CA VAL A 527 4.83 18.42 -35.40
C VAL A 527 6.26 18.21 -35.89
N LYS A 528 6.83 17.09 -35.51
CA LYS A 528 8.19 16.71 -35.87
C LYS A 528 8.25 15.25 -36.29
N LEU A 529 9.30 14.93 -37.03
CA LEU A 529 9.57 13.54 -37.40
C LEU A 529 9.74 12.67 -36.15
N LYS A 530 9.18 11.47 -36.16
CA LYS A 530 9.31 10.47 -35.09
C LYS A 530 10.78 10.12 -34.77
N THR A 531 11.69 10.39 -35.68
CA THR A 531 13.14 10.16 -35.55
C THR A 531 13.89 11.29 -34.84
N ASN A 532 13.26 12.46 -34.62
CA ASN A 532 13.85 13.51 -33.77
C ASN A 532 13.92 13.03 -32.32
N THR A 533 14.71 13.74 -31.51
CA THR A 533 14.84 13.43 -30.08
C THR A 533 14.30 14.57 -29.25
N TYR A 534 13.46 14.26 -28.25
CA TYR A 534 12.95 15.19 -27.26
C TYR A 534 12.79 14.47 -25.91
N LYS A 535 12.49 15.24 -24.89
CA LYS A 535 12.23 14.75 -23.53
C LYS A 535 10.90 14.01 -23.44
N VAL A 536 10.81 13.19 -22.41
CA VAL A 536 9.60 12.46 -22.06
C VAL A 536 9.25 12.74 -20.60
N ARG A 537 7.99 13.10 -20.34
CA ARG A 537 7.46 13.28 -18.99
C ARG A 537 6.22 12.40 -18.82
N ALA A 538 6.20 11.60 -17.76
CA ALA A 538 5.07 10.74 -17.47
C ALA A 538 3.92 11.53 -16.82
N VAL A 539 2.69 11.07 -17.04
CA VAL A 539 1.48 11.49 -16.33
C VAL A 539 0.71 10.26 -15.85
N LEU A 540 -0.15 10.44 -14.87
CA LEU A 540 -1.12 9.43 -14.44
C LEU A 540 -2.46 10.09 -14.08
N ALA A 541 -3.53 9.30 -14.12
CA ALA A 541 -4.85 9.64 -13.59
C ALA A 541 -5.08 8.94 -12.23
N PHE A 542 -5.91 9.54 -11.35
CA PHE A 542 -6.22 9.00 -10.03
C PHE A 542 -7.65 9.33 -9.60
#